data_050e48a04f2ff71f135bc0818bc81084
#
_entry.id   050e48a04f2ff71f135bc0818bc81084
#
_cell.length_a   1.000
_cell.length_b   1.000
_cell.length_c   1.000
_cell.angle_alpha   90.00
_cell.angle_beta   90.00
_cell.angle_gamma   90.00
#
_symmetry.space_group_name_H-M   'P 1'
#
loop_
_entity.id
_entity.type
_entity.pdbx_description
1 polymer ?
#
loop_
_entity_poly.entity_id
_entity_poly.type
_entity_poly.pdbx_seq_one_letter_code
_entity_poly.pdbx_strand_id
1 'polypeptide(L)'
;GAAMVEIGNYDSFYPQGRLFDAAEVLELTRRTRQLLPEVTLSVTVPHTLPLDQQELLAIDLVDAGADWIQTEGGTSANPLSPGVQGLIEKASPTLAAAHVISRAVSVPVLCASGLSAVTLPLAQAAGAAGVGVGSAINRLSDELAMVAVVRGLRDALSALNPVQV
;
A
#
# COMPACT_ATOMS: atom_id res chain seq x y z
N GLY A 1 1.92 15.84 17.91
CA GLY A 1 2.04 14.50 18.26
C GLY A 1 1.32 13.51 17.34
N ALA A 2 1.88 13.21 16.15
CA ALA A 2 1.40 12.08 15.37
C ALA A 2 1.87 10.77 16.01
N ALA A 3 1.00 9.77 16.07
CA ALA A 3 1.36 8.43 16.57
C ALA A 3 2.09 7.60 15.50
N MET A 4 1.90 7.94 14.21
CA MET A 4 2.49 7.28 13.06
C MET A 4 2.86 8.33 12.02
N VAL A 5 3.96 8.11 11.32
CA VAL A 5 4.42 8.89 10.17
C VAL A 5 4.61 7.95 8.99
N GLU A 6 4.24 8.39 7.80
CA GLU A 6 4.45 7.66 6.55
C GLU A 6 5.45 8.41 5.67
N ILE A 7 6.42 7.66 5.15
CA ILE A 7 7.24 8.05 4.00
C ILE A 7 6.64 7.38 2.78
N GLY A 8 6.08 8.19 1.86
CA GLY A 8 5.39 7.63 0.70
C GLY A 8 4.79 8.68 -0.21
N ASN A 9 3.71 8.30 -0.90
CA ASN A 9 3.01 9.15 -1.86
C ASN A 9 3.91 9.61 -3.03
N TYR A 10 4.81 8.71 -3.47
CA TYR A 10 5.75 9.00 -4.57
C TYR A 10 5.04 9.24 -5.89
N ASP A 11 3.87 8.63 -6.08
CA ASP A 11 3.04 8.76 -7.27
C ASP A 11 2.58 10.21 -7.53
N SER A 12 2.59 11.07 -6.53
CA SER A 12 2.35 12.51 -6.69
C SER A 12 3.48 13.23 -7.46
N PHE A 13 4.65 12.63 -7.53
CA PHE A 13 5.84 13.16 -8.21
C PHE A 13 6.05 12.60 -9.62
N TYR A 14 5.52 11.41 -9.91
CA TYR A 14 5.72 10.76 -11.22
C TYR A 14 5.24 11.58 -12.41
N PRO A 15 4.11 12.33 -12.37
CA PRO A 15 3.71 13.20 -13.45
C PRO A 15 4.70 14.34 -13.74
N GLN A 16 5.59 14.63 -12.78
CA GLN A 16 6.65 15.64 -12.90
C GLN A 16 7.98 15.02 -13.38
N GLY A 17 7.99 13.73 -13.73
CA GLY A 17 9.17 13.00 -14.15
C GLY A 17 10.13 12.63 -13.01
N ARG A 18 9.73 12.80 -11.72
CA ARG A 18 10.55 12.45 -10.56
C ARG A 18 10.24 11.01 -10.14
N LEU A 19 11.23 10.15 -10.26
CA LEU A 19 11.20 8.78 -9.74
C LEU A 19 12.09 8.70 -8.50
N PHE A 20 11.80 7.76 -7.62
CA PHE A 20 12.59 7.48 -6.43
C PHE A 20 13.25 6.11 -6.60
N ASP A 21 14.55 6.05 -6.43
CA ASP A 21 15.28 4.79 -6.41
C ASP A 21 15.38 4.20 -4.98
N ALA A 22 15.84 2.96 -4.90
CA ALA A 22 15.94 2.26 -3.63
C ALA A 22 16.87 2.96 -2.63
N ALA A 23 17.97 3.52 -3.09
CA ALA A 23 18.95 4.19 -2.24
C ALA A 23 18.39 5.47 -1.62
N GLU A 24 17.62 6.24 -2.38
CA GLU A 24 16.96 7.46 -1.90
C GLU A 24 15.90 7.15 -0.83
N VAL A 25 15.07 6.14 -1.06
CA VAL A 25 14.03 5.72 -0.09
C VAL A 25 14.68 5.23 1.20
N LEU A 26 15.75 4.45 1.09
CA LEU A 26 16.50 3.94 2.24
C LEU A 26 17.14 5.07 3.05
N GLU A 27 17.75 6.05 2.40
CA GLU A 27 18.35 7.21 3.06
C GLU A 27 17.29 8.08 3.77
N LEU A 28 16.14 8.32 3.12
CA LEU A 28 15.02 9.03 3.73
C LEU A 28 14.54 8.30 4.99
N THR A 29 14.46 6.98 4.95
CA THR A 29 14.03 6.15 6.08
C THR A 29 15.01 6.26 7.25
N ARG A 30 16.30 6.13 7.01
CA ARG A 30 17.35 6.27 8.04
C ARG A 30 17.30 7.65 8.70
N ARG A 31 17.20 8.70 7.91
CA ARG A 31 17.13 10.08 8.43
C ARG A 31 15.84 10.31 9.22
N THR A 32 14.72 9.79 8.75
CA THR A 32 13.44 9.92 9.47
C THR A 32 13.49 9.18 10.79
N ARG A 33 14.02 7.96 10.83
CA ARG A 33 14.18 7.19 12.07
C ARG A 33 15.10 7.88 13.07
N GLN A 34 16.18 8.50 12.61
CA GLN A 34 17.07 9.30 13.48
C GLN A 34 16.36 10.50 14.12
N LEU A 35 15.50 11.18 13.37
CA LEU A 35 14.73 12.34 13.85
C LEU A 35 13.54 11.95 14.71
N LEU A 36 12.94 10.79 14.49
CA LEU A 36 11.73 10.30 15.11
C LEU A 36 11.92 8.87 15.65
N PRO A 37 12.75 8.67 16.68
CA PRO A 37 13.15 7.34 17.14
C PRO A 37 11.98 6.51 17.70
N GLU A 38 10.97 7.15 18.27
CA GLU A 38 9.86 6.48 18.99
C GLU A 38 8.52 6.47 18.19
N VAL A 39 8.47 7.14 17.03
CA VAL A 39 7.25 7.24 16.24
C VAL A 39 7.15 6.03 15.32
N THR A 40 5.97 5.41 15.24
CA THR A 40 5.72 4.34 14.27
C THR A 40 5.95 4.85 12.84
N LEU A 41 6.84 4.19 12.12
CA LEU A 41 7.26 4.59 10.78
C LEU A 41 6.76 3.59 9.74
N SER A 42 5.87 4.05 8.86
CA SER A 42 5.44 3.33 7.66
C SER A 42 6.23 3.81 6.46
N VAL A 43 6.76 2.91 5.66
CA VAL A 43 7.53 3.27 4.47
C VAL A 43 6.94 2.60 3.25
N THR A 44 6.62 3.41 2.24
CA THR A 44 6.13 2.94 0.95
C THR A 44 7.29 2.49 0.06
N VAL A 45 7.14 1.34 -0.58
CA VAL A 45 8.05 0.85 -1.61
C VAL A 45 7.57 1.31 -2.99
N PRO A 46 8.39 2.04 -3.78
CA PRO A 46 7.98 2.52 -5.08
C PRO A 46 7.62 1.39 -6.06
N HIS A 47 6.46 1.45 -6.68
CA HIS A 47 6.02 0.44 -7.66
C HIS A 47 6.79 0.50 -8.99
N THR A 48 7.55 1.57 -9.20
CA THR A 48 8.40 1.74 -10.39
C THR A 48 9.62 0.85 -10.39
N LEU A 49 9.97 0.28 -9.23
CA LEU A 49 11.03 -0.71 -9.11
C LEU A 49 10.54 -2.10 -9.57
N PRO A 50 11.41 -2.94 -10.18
CA PRO A 50 11.12 -4.36 -10.40
C PRO A 50 10.77 -5.08 -9.09
N LEU A 51 9.95 -6.13 -9.14
CA LEU A 51 9.45 -6.83 -7.94
C LEU A 51 10.58 -7.38 -7.04
N ASP A 52 11.63 -7.92 -7.63
CA ASP A 52 12.82 -8.39 -6.90
C ASP A 52 13.53 -7.25 -6.15
N GLN A 53 13.61 -6.07 -6.75
CA GLN A 53 14.15 -4.88 -6.08
C GLN A 53 13.21 -4.32 -5.02
N GLN A 54 11.89 -4.42 -5.21
CA GLN A 54 10.92 -4.05 -4.18
C GLN A 54 11.06 -4.94 -2.94
N GLU A 55 11.25 -6.25 -3.13
CA GLU A 55 11.49 -7.21 -2.06
C GLU A 55 12.77 -6.88 -1.28
N LEU A 56 13.90 -6.70 -1.98
CA LEU A 56 15.17 -6.35 -1.36
C LEU A 56 15.11 -5.02 -0.61
N LEU A 57 14.51 -4.00 -1.24
CA LEU A 57 14.33 -2.71 -0.58
C LEU A 57 13.48 -2.85 0.69
N ALA A 58 12.41 -3.64 0.69
CA ALA A 58 11.58 -3.83 1.87
C ALA A 58 12.37 -4.43 3.04
N ILE A 59 13.27 -5.38 2.79
CA ILE A 59 14.19 -5.93 3.80
C ILE A 59 15.10 -4.83 4.35
N ASP A 60 15.76 -4.09 3.47
CA ASP A 60 16.66 -3.01 3.87
C ASP A 60 15.95 -1.90 4.66
N LEU A 61 14.68 -1.61 4.34
CA LEU A 61 13.86 -0.63 5.06
C LEU A 61 13.53 -1.09 6.48
N VAL A 62 13.24 -2.36 6.67
CA VAL A 62 13.03 -2.94 8.01
C VAL A 62 14.31 -2.84 8.84
N ASP A 63 15.45 -3.17 8.26
CA ASP A 63 16.77 -3.04 8.92
C ASP A 63 17.10 -1.57 9.23
N ALA A 64 16.62 -0.63 8.42
CA ALA A 64 16.73 0.81 8.66
C ALA A 64 15.74 1.36 9.68
N GLY A 65 14.83 0.52 10.20
CA GLY A 65 13.90 0.86 11.28
C GLY A 65 12.48 1.18 10.82
N ALA A 66 12.04 0.73 9.65
CA ALA A 66 10.63 0.78 9.28
C ALA A 66 9.83 -0.21 10.15
N ASP A 67 8.73 0.25 10.76
CA ASP A 67 7.82 -0.58 11.53
C ASP A 67 6.71 -1.20 10.67
N TRP A 68 6.42 -0.57 9.52
CA TRP A 68 5.43 -1.01 8.53
C TRP A 68 6.00 -0.81 7.13
N ILE A 69 5.73 -1.75 6.24
CA ILE A 69 5.97 -1.57 4.81
C ILE A 69 4.64 -1.37 4.10
N GLN A 70 4.58 -0.36 3.24
CA GLN A 70 3.40 -0.11 2.41
C GLN A 70 3.75 -0.37 0.94
N THR A 71 2.84 -1.03 0.24
CA THR A 71 2.97 -1.19 -1.22
C THR A 71 2.35 0.00 -1.94
N GLU A 72 2.85 0.27 -3.14
CA GLU A 72 2.31 1.27 -4.04
C GLU A 72 1.79 0.57 -5.31
N GLY A 73 0.64 0.96 -5.78
CA GLY A 73 0.01 0.29 -6.93
C GLY A 73 -0.20 1.21 -8.12
N GLY A 74 0.66 2.12 -8.34
CA GLY A 74 0.66 2.99 -9.51
C GLY A 74 -0.68 3.63 -9.88
N THR A 75 -0.77 4.92 -9.76
CA THR A 75 -1.82 5.70 -10.47
C THR A 75 -1.70 5.56 -11.99
N SER A 76 -0.55 5.06 -12.47
CA SER A 76 -0.25 4.76 -13.86
C SER A 76 -0.89 3.48 -14.39
N ALA A 77 -1.41 2.61 -13.55
CA ALA A 77 -2.17 1.45 -14.00
C ALA A 77 -3.53 1.91 -14.55
N ASN A 78 -3.56 2.29 -15.81
CA ASN A 78 -4.79 2.50 -16.55
C ASN A 78 -5.31 1.13 -16.96
N PRO A 79 -6.41 0.63 -16.34
CA PRO A 79 -6.97 -0.64 -16.72
C PRO A 79 -7.45 -0.56 -18.18
N LEU A 80 -7.11 -1.57 -18.97
CA LEU A 80 -7.54 -1.68 -20.36
C LEU A 80 -8.95 -2.25 -20.47
N SER A 81 -9.37 -3.02 -19.48
CA SER A 81 -10.65 -3.73 -19.47
C SER A 81 -11.70 -2.98 -18.64
N PRO A 82 -12.98 -3.02 -19.06
CA PRO A 82 -14.08 -2.47 -18.26
C PRO A 82 -14.47 -3.41 -17.11
N GLY A 83 -15.24 -2.88 -16.15
CA GLY A 83 -15.87 -3.65 -15.08
C GLY A 83 -14.90 -4.31 -14.12
N VAL A 84 -15.23 -5.51 -13.67
CA VAL A 84 -14.47 -6.24 -12.64
C VAL A 84 -13.06 -6.56 -13.11
N GLN A 85 -12.86 -6.90 -14.35
CA GLN A 85 -11.52 -7.17 -14.90
C GLN A 85 -10.61 -5.94 -14.76
N GLY A 86 -11.10 -4.75 -15.09
CA GLY A 86 -10.33 -3.51 -14.91
C GLY A 86 -10.01 -3.20 -13.45
N LEU A 87 -10.89 -3.59 -12.51
CA LEU A 87 -10.58 -3.46 -11.07
C LEU A 87 -9.44 -4.38 -10.65
N ILE A 88 -9.38 -5.60 -11.19
CA ILE A 88 -8.29 -6.55 -10.93
C ILE A 88 -6.99 -6.04 -11.56
N GLU A 89 -7.02 -5.62 -12.83
CA GLU A 89 -5.87 -5.05 -13.53
C GLU A 89 -5.26 -3.88 -12.75
N LYS A 90 -6.11 -2.98 -12.25
CA LYS A 90 -5.69 -1.82 -11.46
C LYS A 90 -5.01 -2.21 -10.15
N ALA A 91 -5.45 -3.26 -9.50
CA ALA A 91 -4.91 -3.74 -8.24
C ALA A 91 -3.67 -4.64 -8.42
N SER A 92 -3.44 -5.21 -9.61
CA SER A 92 -2.40 -6.21 -9.84
C SER A 92 -1.00 -5.81 -9.36
N PRO A 93 -0.50 -4.57 -9.61
CA PRO A 93 0.85 -4.20 -9.15
C PRO A 93 0.99 -4.25 -7.64
N THR A 94 0.04 -3.66 -6.89
CA THR A 94 0.10 -3.64 -5.43
C THR A 94 -0.13 -5.04 -4.83
N LEU A 95 -0.96 -5.88 -5.44
CA LEU A 95 -1.16 -7.26 -5.01
C LEU A 95 0.10 -8.10 -5.21
N ALA A 96 0.79 -7.94 -6.34
CA ALA A 96 2.06 -8.63 -6.60
C ALA A 96 3.13 -8.19 -5.60
N ALA A 97 3.27 -6.89 -5.36
CA ALA A 97 4.19 -6.34 -4.36
C ALA A 97 3.87 -6.87 -2.95
N ALA A 98 2.60 -6.83 -2.53
CA ALA A 98 2.19 -7.36 -1.23
C ALA A 98 2.54 -8.85 -1.09
N HIS A 99 2.38 -9.63 -2.16
CA HIS A 99 2.68 -11.06 -2.16
C HIS A 99 4.17 -11.35 -1.91
N VAL A 100 5.08 -10.66 -2.57
CA VAL A 100 6.52 -10.90 -2.41
C VAL A 100 7.03 -10.30 -1.10
N ILE A 101 6.66 -9.08 -0.78
CA ILE A 101 7.13 -8.36 0.39
C ILE A 101 6.66 -9.02 1.69
N SER A 102 5.38 -9.43 1.81
CA SER A 102 4.85 -10.05 3.03
C SER A 102 5.51 -11.37 3.40
N ARG A 103 6.24 -12.00 2.49
CA ARG A 103 7.00 -13.23 2.71
C ARG A 103 8.46 -12.96 3.06
N ALA A 104 8.95 -11.78 2.72
CA ALA A 104 10.34 -11.39 2.90
C ALA A 104 10.60 -10.64 4.21
N VAL A 105 9.57 -9.98 4.78
CA VAL A 105 9.71 -9.17 5.99
C VAL A 105 8.85 -9.70 7.14
N SER A 106 9.27 -9.40 8.39
CA SER A 106 8.55 -9.78 9.61
C SER A 106 7.59 -8.71 10.11
N VAL A 107 7.66 -7.49 9.58
CA VAL A 107 6.78 -6.37 9.94
C VAL A 107 5.47 -6.44 9.15
N PRO A 108 4.39 -5.81 9.63
CA PRO A 108 3.13 -5.76 8.90
C PRO A 108 3.28 -5.08 7.54
N VAL A 109 2.62 -5.64 6.52
CA VAL A 109 2.56 -5.07 5.17
C VAL A 109 1.19 -4.48 4.91
N LEU A 110 1.15 -3.20 4.57
CA LEU A 110 -0.05 -2.48 4.18
C LEU A 110 -0.17 -2.48 2.66
N CYS A 111 -1.18 -3.14 2.13
CA CYS A 111 -1.44 -3.14 0.69
C CYS A 111 -2.26 -1.90 0.31
N ALA A 112 -1.69 -1.02 -0.52
CA ALA A 112 -2.32 0.24 -0.85
C ALA A 112 -2.30 0.54 -2.36
N SER A 113 -3.18 1.46 -2.77
CA SER A 113 -3.38 1.92 -4.16
C SER A 113 -4.13 0.93 -5.06
N GLY A 114 -5.07 1.44 -5.82
CA GLY A 114 -5.82 0.68 -6.83
C GLY A 114 -6.84 -0.33 -6.30
N LEU A 115 -7.03 -0.44 -4.99
CA LEU A 115 -7.91 -1.41 -4.35
C LEU A 115 -9.40 -1.00 -4.43
N SER A 116 -10.25 -2.02 -4.42
CA SER A 116 -11.72 -1.94 -4.41
C SER A 116 -12.30 -3.05 -3.54
N ALA A 117 -13.58 -3.01 -3.22
CA ALA A 117 -14.24 -4.07 -2.47
C ALA A 117 -14.04 -5.47 -3.09
N VAL A 118 -13.91 -5.54 -4.43
CA VAL A 118 -13.66 -6.80 -5.16
C VAL A 118 -12.22 -7.32 -4.92
N THR A 119 -11.26 -6.43 -4.76
CA THR A 119 -9.83 -6.79 -4.69
C THR A 119 -9.27 -6.82 -3.27
N LEU A 120 -10.00 -6.32 -2.26
CA LEU A 120 -9.59 -6.41 -0.86
C LEU A 120 -9.35 -7.85 -0.36
N PRO A 121 -10.23 -8.84 -0.70
CA PRO A 121 -9.95 -10.23 -0.37
C PRO A 121 -8.66 -10.76 -0.98
N LEU A 122 -8.29 -10.28 -2.17
CA LEU A 122 -7.04 -10.66 -2.82
C LEU A 122 -5.81 -10.07 -2.10
N ALA A 123 -5.92 -8.85 -1.56
CA ALA A 123 -4.86 -8.25 -0.75
C ALA A 123 -4.58 -9.06 0.53
N GLN A 124 -5.62 -9.51 1.22
CA GLN A 124 -5.48 -10.43 2.36
C GLN A 124 -4.82 -11.75 1.96
N ALA A 125 -5.28 -12.37 0.88
CA ALA A 125 -4.69 -13.61 0.34
C ALA A 125 -3.23 -13.43 -0.09
N ALA A 126 -2.84 -12.23 -0.52
CA ALA A 126 -1.46 -11.87 -0.82
C ALA A 126 -0.58 -11.73 0.43
N GLY A 127 -1.16 -11.71 1.64
CA GLY A 127 -0.44 -11.63 2.91
C GLY A 127 -0.44 -10.23 3.54
N ALA A 128 -1.25 -9.30 3.02
CA ALA A 128 -1.37 -7.99 3.62
C ALA A 128 -2.01 -8.06 5.02
N ALA A 129 -1.40 -7.37 5.99
CA ALA A 129 -1.93 -7.21 7.34
C ALA A 129 -3.02 -6.12 7.40
N GLY A 130 -3.05 -5.22 6.42
CA GLY A 130 -4.02 -4.16 6.29
C GLY A 130 -4.08 -3.61 4.87
N VAL A 131 -5.04 -2.71 4.63
CA VAL A 131 -5.24 -2.10 3.30
C VAL A 131 -5.39 -0.59 3.39
N GLY A 132 -4.86 0.12 2.40
CA GLY A 132 -5.01 1.56 2.22
C GLY A 132 -5.91 1.86 1.01
N VAL A 133 -7.01 2.57 1.22
CA VAL A 133 -7.92 3.00 0.15
C VAL A 133 -8.15 4.50 0.26
N GLY A 134 -7.62 5.25 -0.68
CA GLY A 134 -7.73 6.72 -0.69
C GLY A 134 -8.70 7.24 -1.75
N SER A 135 -8.30 7.20 -3.01
CA SER A 135 -8.99 7.90 -4.11
C SER A 135 -10.43 7.45 -4.34
N ALA A 136 -10.76 6.19 -4.04
CA ALA A 136 -12.13 5.67 -4.18
C ALA A 136 -13.11 6.34 -3.20
N ILE A 137 -12.62 6.91 -2.10
CA ILE A 137 -13.40 7.62 -1.09
C ILE A 137 -13.28 9.12 -1.30
N ASN A 138 -12.04 9.64 -1.42
CA ASN A 138 -11.76 11.09 -1.46
C ASN A 138 -12.29 11.80 -2.72
N ARG A 139 -12.66 11.07 -3.76
CA ARG A 139 -13.30 11.63 -4.97
C ARG A 139 -14.80 11.79 -4.83
N LEU A 140 -15.39 11.25 -3.77
CA LEU A 140 -16.81 11.43 -3.50
C LEU A 140 -17.05 12.80 -2.87
N SER A 141 -18.14 13.46 -3.28
CA SER A 141 -18.56 14.77 -2.77
C SER A 141 -19.64 14.66 -1.71
N ASP A 142 -20.13 13.46 -1.42
CA ASP A 142 -21.21 13.17 -0.49
C ASP A 142 -20.69 12.30 0.68
N GLU A 143 -20.84 12.81 1.89
CA GLU A 143 -20.40 12.16 3.12
C GLU A 143 -21.11 10.80 3.35
N LEU A 144 -22.42 10.70 3.05
CA LEU A 144 -23.14 9.44 3.15
C LEU A 144 -22.60 8.39 2.18
N ALA A 145 -22.25 8.81 0.95
CA ALA A 145 -21.63 7.94 -0.03
C ALA A 145 -20.24 7.49 0.45
N MET A 146 -19.43 8.37 1.05
CA MET A 146 -18.15 8.00 1.65
C MET A 146 -18.31 6.94 2.74
N VAL A 147 -19.27 7.15 3.66
CA VAL A 147 -19.57 6.18 4.73
C VAL A 147 -20.03 4.85 4.16
N ALA A 148 -20.89 4.84 3.14
CA ALA A 148 -21.37 3.61 2.51
C ALA A 148 -20.21 2.83 1.86
N VAL A 149 -19.30 3.51 1.14
CA VAL A 149 -18.12 2.90 0.54
C VAL A 149 -17.19 2.31 1.61
N VAL A 150 -16.88 3.06 2.68
CA VAL A 150 -16.03 2.57 3.77
C VAL A 150 -16.62 1.33 4.43
N ARG A 151 -17.93 1.31 4.68
CA ARG A 151 -18.63 0.13 5.22
C ARG A 151 -18.50 -1.07 4.28
N GLY A 152 -18.76 -0.89 2.98
CA GLY A 152 -18.62 -1.95 2.00
C GLY A 152 -17.19 -2.51 1.90
N LEU A 153 -16.18 -1.66 2.01
CA LEU A 153 -14.77 -2.07 2.07
C LEU A 153 -14.49 -2.90 3.34
N ARG A 154 -14.95 -2.43 4.49
CA ARG A 154 -14.80 -3.16 5.75
C ARG A 154 -15.49 -4.53 5.72
N ASP A 155 -16.71 -4.59 5.19
CA ASP A 155 -17.48 -5.83 5.10
C ASP A 155 -16.80 -6.84 4.16
N ALA A 156 -16.20 -6.38 3.07
CA ALA A 156 -15.41 -7.23 2.15
C ALA A 156 -14.17 -7.85 2.85
N LEU A 157 -13.53 -7.14 3.78
CA LEU A 157 -12.41 -7.67 4.58
C LEU A 157 -12.91 -8.66 5.63
N SER A 158 -14.07 -8.41 6.25
CA SER A 158 -14.61 -9.24 7.32
C SER A 158 -15.15 -10.58 6.80
N ALA A 159 -15.59 -10.65 5.55
CA ALA A 159 -16.18 -11.85 4.95
C ALA A 159 -15.18 -13.04 4.85
N LEU A 160 -13.87 -12.79 4.91
CA LEU A 160 -12.85 -13.83 4.88
C LEU A 160 -12.42 -14.33 6.27
N ASN A 161 -12.81 -13.63 7.32
CA ASN A 161 -12.67 -14.09 8.70
C ASN A 161 -14.07 -14.35 9.28
N PRO A 162 -14.77 -15.45 8.88
CA PRO A 162 -15.99 -15.80 9.55
C PRO A 162 -15.64 -16.04 11.02
N VAL A 163 -16.24 -15.21 11.89
CA VAL A 163 -16.18 -15.45 13.34
C VAL A 163 -16.61 -16.90 13.54
N GLN A 164 -15.67 -17.74 13.99
CA GLN A 164 -16.02 -19.08 14.46
C GLN A 164 -16.94 -18.87 15.68
N VAL A 165 -18.22 -19.08 15.48
CA VAL A 165 -19.24 -19.12 16.53
C VAL A 165 -19.13 -20.45 17.25
#